data_abd2d218b5b9892484e6ecfb603de0f3
#
_entry.id   abd2d218b5b9892484e6ecfb603de0f3
#
_cell.length_a   1.000
_cell.length_b   1.000
_cell.length_c   1.000
_cell.angle_alpha   90.00
_cell.angle_beta   90.00
_cell.angle_gamma   90.00
#
_symmetry.space_group_name_H-M   'P 1'
#
loop_
_entity.id
_entity.type
_entity.pdbx_description
1 polymer ?
#
loop_
_entity_poly.entity_id
_entity_poly.type
_entity_poly.pdbx_seq_one_letter_code
_entity_poly.pdbx_strand_id
1 'polypeptide(L)'
;MKKRLFPFIAGALIFSGSLFPAACYGQSQKAVINKYLTELPHGEISVDGKVQKYKMTAVYTNMDLYGNFTGKTKVTGDYTRGLPGDSVTWNNIYISGSNNFSEPFPAGKNQEYMENMKYIPSAKMVQEEAFKNFPSTIENIFARNLIWDMMSFEIFAWDYYDSLKLNDPYIIPDINGQFDMADIGKYSHNKIMLCWKGISEVNDELCAVVDFTAIDNKIELNMDQINTRGTEQYWGTILVSLKTKNIEQAVMYGGAIQEVEVNGMKDKFLIKTIRELEVNKIQ
;
A
#
# COMPACT_ATOMS: atom_id res chain seq x y z
N MET A 1 -42.07 -36.28 5.75
CA MET A 1 -41.97 -34.96 5.11
C MET A 1 -42.88 -33.98 5.82
N LYS A 2 -42.39 -33.09 6.69
CA LYS A 2 -43.14 -31.99 7.32
C LYS A 2 -42.41 -30.70 6.99
N LYS A 3 -43.03 -29.87 6.15
CA LYS A 3 -42.62 -28.50 5.83
C LYS A 3 -42.92 -27.62 7.05
N ARG A 4 -41.91 -26.93 7.61
CA ARG A 4 -42.08 -25.86 8.56
C ARG A 4 -42.03 -24.52 7.83
N LEU A 5 -43.15 -23.82 7.79
CA LEU A 5 -43.22 -22.40 7.40
C LEU A 5 -42.71 -21.57 8.57
N PHE A 6 -41.84 -20.62 8.27
CA PHE A 6 -41.45 -19.53 9.17
C PHE A 6 -42.32 -18.30 8.83
N PRO A 7 -42.94 -17.63 9.82
CA PRO A 7 -43.67 -16.39 9.59
C PRO A 7 -42.69 -15.20 9.54
N PHE A 8 -42.80 -14.43 8.48
CA PHE A 8 -42.19 -13.09 8.38
C PHE A 8 -42.92 -12.14 9.29
N ILE A 9 -42.25 -11.57 10.29
CA ILE A 9 -42.72 -10.42 11.07
C ILE A 9 -42.18 -9.17 10.40
N ALA A 10 -43.07 -8.42 9.73
CA ALA A 10 -42.79 -7.09 9.21
C ALA A 10 -42.92 -6.10 10.37
N GLY A 11 -41.80 -5.66 10.92
CA GLY A 11 -41.71 -4.56 11.89
C GLY A 11 -41.68 -3.22 11.15
N ALA A 12 -42.78 -2.47 11.18
CA ALA A 12 -42.79 -1.10 10.71
C ALA A 12 -42.09 -0.19 11.73
N LEU A 13 -40.90 0.28 11.40
CA LEU A 13 -40.19 1.32 12.13
C LEU A 13 -40.77 2.69 11.73
N ILE A 14 -41.54 3.29 12.62
CA ILE A 14 -42.00 4.68 12.50
C ILE A 14 -40.82 5.57 12.85
N PHE A 15 -40.20 6.18 11.83
CA PHE A 15 -39.23 7.24 12.01
C PHE A 15 -39.98 8.56 12.31
N SER A 16 -39.94 8.98 13.56
CA SER A 16 -40.33 10.35 13.93
C SER A 16 -39.27 11.32 13.43
N GLY A 17 -39.60 12.05 12.36
CA GLY A 17 -38.75 13.05 11.75
C GLY A 17 -38.49 14.23 12.66
N SER A 18 -37.29 14.39 13.15
CA SER A 18 -36.75 15.68 13.56
C SER A 18 -36.22 16.39 12.29
N LEU A 19 -36.96 17.39 11.85
CA LEU A 19 -36.54 18.32 10.79
C LEU A 19 -35.35 19.14 11.30
N PHE A 20 -34.13 18.65 11.04
CA PHE A 20 -32.93 19.47 11.14
C PHE A 20 -32.71 20.20 9.80
N PRO A 21 -32.25 21.48 9.81
CA PRO A 21 -32.00 22.22 8.60
C PRO A 21 -30.66 21.74 7.96
N ALA A 22 -30.70 20.56 7.35
CA ALA A 22 -29.55 19.98 6.59
C ALA A 22 -29.46 20.53 5.17
N ALA A 23 -30.29 21.48 4.76
CA ALA A 23 -30.46 21.83 3.36
C ALA A 23 -29.38 22.78 2.77
N CYS A 24 -28.64 23.53 3.61
CA CYS A 24 -27.67 24.51 3.09
C CYS A 24 -26.25 23.97 2.91
N TYR A 25 -25.83 22.99 3.72
CA TYR A 25 -24.48 22.41 3.58
C TYR A 25 -24.35 21.51 2.34
N GLY A 26 -25.36 20.76 1.99
CA GLY A 26 -25.32 19.80 0.91
C GLY A 26 -25.22 20.42 -0.51
N GLN A 27 -25.72 21.63 -0.71
CA GLN A 27 -25.69 22.26 -2.06
C GLN A 27 -24.31 22.82 -2.42
N SER A 28 -23.60 23.43 -1.45
CA SER A 28 -22.25 23.95 -1.70
C SER A 28 -21.24 22.81 -1.93
N GLN A 29 -21.33 21.76 -1.15
CA GLN A 29 -20.45 20.59 -1.29
C GLN A 29 -20.69 19.85 -2.61
N LYS A 30 -21.94 19.68 -3.02
CA LYS A 30 -22.28 19.08 -4.31
C LYS A 30 -21.75 19.89 -5.51
N ALA A 31 -21.80 21.22 -5.43
CA ALA A 31 -21.24 22.08 -6.47
C ALA A 31 -19.70 21.95 -6.56
N VAL A 32 -19.02 21.88 -5.42
CA VAL A 32 -17.58 21.66 -5.34
C VAL A 32 -17.20 20.29 -5.91
N ILE A 33 -17.90 19.23 -5.50
CA ILE A 33 -17.67 17.88 -6.02
C ILE A 33 -17.88 17.83 -7.54
N ASN A 34 -18.98 18.39 -8.04
CA ASN A 34 -19.26 18.41 -9.49
C ASN A 34 -18.17 19.13 -10.30
N LYS A 35 -17.60 20.21 -9.74
CA LYS A 35 -16.46 20.90 -10.37
C LYS A 35 -15.26 19.97 -10.49
N TYR A 36 -14.89 19.29 -9.43
CA TYR A 36 -13.73 18.39 -9.43
C TYR A 36 -13.95 17.09 -10.22
N LEU A 37 -15.18 16.62 -10.39
CA LEU A 37 -15.49 15.48 -11.25
C LEU A 37 -15.27 15.78 -12.75
N THR A 38 -15.22 17.05 -13.13
CA THR A 38 -14.93 17.44 -14.51
C THR A 38 -13.42 17.43 -14.76
N GLU A 39 -12.65 17.89 -13.79
CA GLU A 39 -11.19 18.03 -13.91
C GLU A 39 -10.56 18.02 -12.51
N LEU A 40 -9.51 17.22 -12.33
CA LEU A 40 -8.71 17.26 -11.12
C LEU A 40 -7.96 18.59 -11.01
N PRO A 41 -7.78 19.15 -9.79
CA PRO A 41 -7.03 20.37 -9.63
C PRO A 41 -5.55 20.14 -9.96
N HIS A 42 -5.07 20.83 -11.00
CA HIS A 42 -3.65 20.84 -11.37
C HIS A 42 -2.81 21.67 -10.40
N GLY A 43 -1.52 21.48 -10.43
CA GLY A 43 -0.52 22.27 -9.73
C GLY A 43 0.61 21.41 -9.16
N GLU A 44 1.75 22.06 -9.02
CA GLU A 44 2.91 21.42 -8.42
C GLU A 44 2.64 20.98 -6.97
N ILE A 45 3.08 19.78 -6.65
CA ILE A 45 3.02 19.23 -5.31
C ILE A 45 4.32 19.63 -4.61
N SER A 46 4.23 20.60 -3.71
CA SER A 46 5.34 20.96 -2.83
C SER A 46 5.05 20.49 -1.42
N VAL A 47 5.82 19.52 -0.97
CA VAL A 47 5.74 18.96 0.38
C VAL A 47 6.87 19.43 1.30
N ASP A 48 7.86 20.15 0.77
CA ASP A 48 8.98 20.68 1.57
C ASP A 48 8.48 21.59 2.69
N GLY A 49 8.97 21.35 3.90
CA GLY A 49 8.56 22.07 5.10
C GLY A 49 7.11 21.85 5.57
N LYS A 50 6.34 20.97 4.91
CA LYS A 50 4.98 20.59 5.32
C LYS A 50 4.99 19.19 5.91
N VAL A 51 5.33 19.08 7.17
CA VAL A 51 5.47 17.80 7.85
C VAL A 51 4.15 17.02 7.86
N GLN A 52 4.20 15.80 7.37
CA GLN A 52 3.11 14.83 7.34
C GLN A 52 3.59 13.55 7.98
N LYS A 53 2.74 12.95 8.80
CA LYS A 53 3.04 11.70 9.49
C LYS A 53 2.06 10.62 9.07
N TYR A 54 2.57 9.42 8.89
CA TYR A 54 1.80 8.25 8.46
C TYR A 54 2.11 7.06 9.35
N LYS A 55 1.08 6.27 9.61
CA LYS A 55 1.20 4.90 10.12
C LYS A 55 1.05 3.95 8.96
N MET A 56 2.04 3.08 8.79
CA MET A 56 2.03 2.05 7.78
C MET A 56 1.94 0.67 8.43
N THR A 57 1.09 -0.20 7.88
CA THR A 57 0.92 -1.58 8.34
C THR A 57 0.88 -2.50 7.14
N ALA A 58 1.76 -3.49 7.08
CA ALA A 58 1.76 -4.54 6.07
C ALA A 58 1.57 -5.91 6.73
N VAL A 59 0.69 -6.73 6.17
CA VAL A 59 0.48 -8.12 6.59
C VAL A 59 0.77 -9.03 5.40
N TYR A 60 1.61 -10.01 5.63
CA TYR A 60 1.95 -11.06 4.68
C TYR A 60 1.38 -12.38 5.20
N THR A 61 0.58 -13.06 4.40
CA THR A 61 0.03 -14.38 4.71
C THR A 61 0.59 -15.39 3.73
N ASN A 62 1.33 -16.36 4.23
CA ASN A 62 1.96 -17.40 3.42
C ASN A 62 1.12 -18.68 3.43
N MET A 63 1.02 -19.30 2.27
CA MET A 63 0.33 -20.56 2.05
C MET A 63 1.16 -21.46 1.14
N ASP A 64 0.95 -22.77 1.25
CA ASP A 64 1.41 -23.71 0.24
C ASP A 64 0.51 -23.64 -1.02
N LEU A 65 0.82 -24.42 -2.04
CA LEU A 65 0.03 -24.49 -3.28
C LEU A 65 -1.40 -25.00 -3.10
N TYR A 66 -1.65 -25.74 -2.03
CA TYR A 66 -2.97 -26.30 -1.72
C TYR A 66 -3.83 -25.31 -0.92
N GLY A 67 -3.29 -24.13 -0.61
CA GLY A 67 -3.96 -23.11 0.19
C GLY A 67 -3.87 -23.34 1.70
N ASN A 68 -3.04 -24.27 2.15
CA ASN A 68 -2.80 -24.46 3.57
C ASN A 68 -1.93 -23.32 4.09
N PHE A 69 -2.37 -22.70 5.18
CA PHE A 69 -1.61 -21.65 5.86
C PHE A 69 -0.29 -22.18 6.41
N THR A 70 0.80 -21.45 6.15
CA THR A 70 2.15 -21.80 6.60
C THR A 70 2.75 -20.78 7.55
N GLY A 71 2.23 -19.55 7.58
CA GLY A 71 2.67 -18.48 8.46
C GLY A 71 2.16 -17.13 8.05
N LYS A 72 2.23 -16.18 8.96
CA LYS A 72 1.91 -14.76 8.70
C LYS A 72 2.92 -13.84 9.36
N THR A 73 3.21 -12.72 8.71
CA THR A 73 4.10 -11.68 9.20
C THR A 73 3.39 -10.33 9.15
N LYS A 74 3.48 -9.56 10.23
CA LYS A 74 2.99 -8.19 10.30
C LYS A 74 4.17 -7.25 10.49
N VAL A 75 4.20 -6.20 9.69
CA VAL A 75 5.18 -5.12 9.78
C VAL A 75 4.43 -3.82 10.01
N THR A 76 4.89 -3.01 10.94
CA THR A 76 4.35 -1.67 11.17
C THR A 76 5.48 -0.66 11.20
N GLY A 77 5.19 0.57 10.80
CA GLY A 77 6.18 1.66 10.84
C GLY A 77 5.53 3.02 10.83
N ASP A 78 6.26 3.99 11.35
CA ASP A 78 5.90 5.40 11.30
C ASP A 78 6.78 6.10 10.25
N TYR A 79 6.14 6.70 9.26
CA TYR A 79 6.77 7.45 8.18
C TYR A 79 6.48 8.93 8.35
N THR A 80 7.51 9.75 8.24
CA THR A 80 7.36 11.21 8.26
C THR A 80 7.95 11.81 7.00
N ARG A 81 7.17 12.64 6.33
CA ARG A 81 7.53 13.34 5.09
C ARG A 81 7.44 14.86 5.27
N GLY A 82 8.01 15.60 4.31
CA GLY A 82 8.00 17.06 4.29
C GLY A 82 9.00 17.67 5.28
N LEU A 83 10.03 16.94 5.61
CA LEU A 83 11.17 17.47 6.38
C LEU A 83 12.04 18.35 5.47
N PRO A 84 12.88 19.26 6.04
CA PRO A 84 13.72 20.14 5.25
C PRO A 84 14.53 19.41 4.18
N GLY A 85 14.55 19.97 2.97
CA GLY A 85 15.22 19.41 1.79
C GLY A 85 14.51 18.18 1.24
N ASP A 86 13.18 18.13 1.31
CA ASP A 86 12.33 17.01 0.86
C ASP A 86 12.71 15.66 1.46
N SER A 87 13.40 15.68 2.59
CA SER A 87 13.79 14.45 3.27
C SER A 87 12.62 13.80 4.01
N VAL A 88 12.76 12.52 4.21
CA VAL A 88 11.80 11.66 4.93
C VAL A 88 12.51 10.91 6.04
N THR A 89 11.76 10.40 7.01
CA THR A 89 12.31 9.53 8.05
C THR A 89 11.35 8.42 8.44
N TRP A 90 11.93 7.30 8.86
CA TRP A 90 11.22 6.14 9.43
C TRP A 90 11.56 5.97 10.89
N ASN A 91 10.58 5.54 11.67
CA ASN A 91 10.72 5.23 13.09
C ASN A 91 9.74 4.12 13.49
N ASN A 92 9.93 3.52 14.66
CA ASN A 92 9.00 2.56 15.25
C ASN A 92 8.67 1.38 14.32
N ILE A 93 9.69 0.81 13.66
CA ILE A 93 9.50 -0.34 12.80
C ILE A 93 9.47 -1.60 13.64
N TYR A 94 8.32 -2.29 13.64
CA TYR A 94 8.13 -3.54 14.36
C TYR A 94 7.75 -4.67 13.40
N ILE A 95 8.39 -5.81 13.53
CA ILE A 95 8.09 -7.03 12.78
C ILE A 95 7.64 -8.12 13.76
N SER A 96 6.51 -8.74 13.47
CA SER A 96 5.88 -9.81 14.24
C SER A 96 5.47 -10.96 13.35
N GLY A 97 5.78 -12.19 13.73
CA GLY A 97 5.39 -13.40 13.00
C GLY A 97 4.50 -14.32 13.85
N SER A 98 3.67 -15.12 13.19
CA SER A 98 2.88 -16.18 13.80
C SER A 98 2.67 -17.34 12.83
N ASN A 99 2.79 -18.57 13.34
CA ASN A 99 2.46 -19.80 12.60
C ASN A 99 1.02 -20.29 12.88
N ASN A 100 0.23 -19.48 13.57
CA ASN A 100 -1.18 -19.76 13.83
C ASN A 100 -2.06 -18.69 13.19
N PHE A 101 -2.94 -19.11 12.28
CA PHE A 101 -3.82 -18.20 11.55
C PHE A 101 -4.78 -17.45 12.48
N SER A 102 -5.38 -18.16 13.43
CA SER A 102 -6.45 -17.64 14.28
C SER A 102 -5.96 -16.80 15.47
N GLU A 103 -4.69 -16.91 15.82
CA GLU A 103 -4.14 -16.15 16.95
C GLU A 103 -3.78 -14.72 16.54
N PRO A 104 -3.91 -13.75 17.46
CA PRO A 104 -3.40 -12.41 17.22
C PRO A 104 -1.88 -12.42 17.02
N PHE A 105 -1.34 -11.42 16.38
CA PHE A 105 0.11 -11.27 16.26
C PHE A 105 0.72 -11.03 17.65
N PRO A 106 1.81 -11.70 17.99
CA PRO A 106 2.57 -11.40 19.21
C PRO A 106 3.18 -9.99 19.15
N ALA A 107 3.77 -9.55 20.26
CA ALA A 107 4.52 -8.30 20.26
C ALA A 107 5.63 -8.32 19.20
N GLY A 108 5.70 -7.26 18.39
CA GLY A 108 6.71 -7.15 17.33
C GLY A 108 8.10 -6.87 17.88
N LYS A 109 9.11 -7.35 17.16
CA LYS A 109 10.52 -7.00 17.41
C LYS A 109 10.85 -5.69 16.73
N ASN A 110 11.37 -4.71 17.47
CA ASN A 110 11.83 -3.44 16.92
C ASN A 110 13.02 -3.66 15.96
N GLN A 111 13.05 -2.91 14.87
CA GLN A 111 14.13 -2.89 13.89
C GLN A 111 14.99 -1.63 14.12
N GLU A 112 15.89 -1.68 15.08
CA GLU A 112 16.68 -0.53 15.53
C GLU A 112 17.47 0.16 14.40
N TYR A 113 17.89 -0.59 13.37
CA TYR A 113 18.60 -0.05 12.21
C TYR A 113 17.73 0.88 11.34
N MET A 114 16.41 0.86 11.53
CA MET A 114 15.46 1.76 10.87
C MET A 114 15.12 2.99 11.70
N GLU A 115 15.53 3.06 12.96
CA GLU A 115 15.24 4.22 13.81
C GLU A 115 15.98 5.47 13.30
N ASN A 116 15.20 6.53 13.05
CA ASN A 116 15.69 7.77 12.46
C ASN A 116 16.36 7.59 11.08
N MET A 117 16.03 6.51 10.36
CA MET A 117 16.51 6.33 8.99
C MET A 117 16.00 7.49 8.12
N LYS A 118 16.91 8.33 7.65
CA LYS A 118 16.60 9.54 6.90
C LYS A 118 17.20 9.48 5.49
N TYR A 119 16.39 9.83 4.49
CA TYR A 119 16.83 9.92 3.10
C TYR A 119 15.97 10.90 2.30
N ILE A 120 16.38 11.22 1.07
CA ILE A 120 15.56 11.90 0.08
C ILE A 120 15.03 10.84 -0.88
N PRO A 121 13.69 10.70 -1.04
CA PRO A 121 13.10 9.73 -1.97
C PRO A 121 13.65 9.94 -3.39
N SER A 122 14.20 8.90 -3.96
CA SER A 122 14.78 8.92 -5.31
C SER A 122 15.08 7.50 -5.79
N ALA A 123 15.40 7.35 -7.08
CA ALA A 123 15.84 6.08 -7.66
C ALA A 123 17.07 5.46 -6.98
N LYS A 124 17.81 6.23 -6.17
CA LYS A 124 18.93 5.69 -5.37
C LYS A 124 18.48 4.71 -4.28
N MET A 125 17.19 4.78 -3.88
CA MET A 125 16.63 3.89 -2.87
C MET A 125 16.41 2.43 -3.35
N VAL A 126 16.75 2.10 -4.59
CA VAL A 126 16.85 0.71 -5.08
C VAL A 126 18.30 0.23 -5.23
N GLN A 127 19.28 1.05 -4.80
CA GLN A 127 20.70 0.71 -4.87
C GLN A 127 21.21 0.13 -3.54
N GLU A 128 22.18 -0.78 -3.60
CA GLU A 128 22.83 -1.41 -2.44
C GLU A 128 23.31 -0.41 -1.39
N GLU A 129 23.93 0.69 -1.83
CA GLU A 129 24.49 1.72 -0.93
C GLU A 129 23.44 2.32 0.02
N ALA A 130 22.17 2.41 -0.38
CA ALA A 130 21.10 2.91 0.48
C ALA A 130 20.83 2.00 1.69
N PHE A 131 21.19 0.72 1.59
CA PHE A 131 20.90 -0.33 2.58
C PHE A 131 22.14 -0.99 3.18
N LYS A 132 23.33 -0.43 2.95
CA LYS A 132 24.61 -1.00 3.41
C LYS A 132 24.70 -1.26 4.92
N ASN A 133 23.89 -0.54 5.71
CA ASN A 133 23.84 -0.70 7.17
C ASN A 133 22.72 -1.65 7.62
N PHE A 134 21.97 -2.23 6.70
CA PHE A 134 20.92 -3.17 7.04
C PHE A 134 21.51 -4.55 7.33
N PRO A 135 20.99 -5.29 8.32
CA PRO A 135 21.49 -6.63 8.64
C PRO A 135 21.14 -7.61 7.52
N SER A 136 22.00 -8.62 7.30
CA SER A 136 21.76 -9.71 6.33
C SER A 136 20.78 -10.73 6.94
N THR A 137 19.56 -10.30 7.25
CA THR A 137 18.49 -11.16 7.78
C THR A 137 17.26 -11.10 6.89
N ILE A 138 16.39 -12.11 6.97
CA ILE A 138 15.16 -12.14 6.17
C ILE A 138 14.20 -11.00 6.53
N GLU A 139 14.23 -10.54 7.77
CA GLU A 139 13.41 -9.40 8.24
C GLU A 139 13.73 -8.10 7.51
N ASN A 140 14.98 -7.97 7.05
CA ASN A 140 15.41 -6.83 6.26
C ASN A 140 14.54 -6.62 4.99
N ILE A 141 14.09 -7.69 4.33
CA ILE A 141 13.21 -7.58 3.15
C ILE A 141 11.93 -6.83 3.50
N PHE A 142 11.31 -7.15 4.64
CA PHE A 142 10.07 -6.51 5.05
C PHE A 142 10.26 -5.02 5.34
N ALA A 143 11.40 -4.64 5.92
CA ALA A 143 11.73 -3.24 6.16
C ALA A 143 11.98 -2.47 4.87
N ARG A 144 12.71 -3.05 3.90
CA ARG A 144 12.90 -2.46 2.57
C ARG A 144 11.57 -2.30 1.82
N ASN A 145 10.69 -3.29 1.93
CA ASN A 145 9.38 -3.22 1.30
C ASN A 145 8.56 -2.02 1.78
N LEU A 146 8.58 -1.67 3.08
CA LEU A 146 7.91 -0.46 3.56
C LEU A 146 8.38 0.79 2.81
N ILE A 147 9.69 0.91 2.60
CA ILE A 147 10.30 2.04 1.89
C ILE A 147 9.83 2.07 0.44
N TRP A 148 9.96 0.96 -0.28
CA TRP A 148 9.60 0.88 -1.70
C TRP A 148 8.11 1.04 -1.96
N ASP A 149 7.27 0.51 -1.06
CA ASP A 149 5.82 0.67 -1.17
C ASP A 149 5.39 2.11 -0.98
N MET A 150 5.93 2.79 0.05
CA MET A 150 5.60 4.19 0.26
C MET A 150 6.04 5.06 -0.92
N MET A 151 7.23 4.80 -1.47
CA MET A 151 7.70 5.48 -2.69
C MET A 151 6.77 5.19 -3.88
N SER A 152 6.28 3.96 -4.02
CA SER A 152 5.33 3.62 -5.08
C SER A 152 4.01 4.37 -4.94
N PHE A 153 3.47 4.48 -3.72
CA PHE A 153 2.27 5.28 -3.47
C PHE A 153 2.48 6.75 -3.81
N GLU A 154 3.63 7.32 -3.47
CA GLU A 154 3.97 8.70 -3.79
C GLU A 154 4.07 8.93 -5.30
N ILE A 155 4.74 8.05 -6.02
CA ILE A 155 4.83 8.09 -7.49
C ILE A 155 3.43 8.00 -8.13
N PHE A 156 2.61 7.04 -7.68
CA PHE A 156 1.26 6.86 -8.23
C PHE A 156 0.32 8.01 -7.89
N ALA A 157 0.48 8.62 -6.71
CA ALA A 157 -0.34 9.73 -6.25
C ALA A 157 0.04 11.06 -6.91
N TRP A 158 1.31 11.25 -7.30
CA TRP A 158 1.81 12.59 -7.66
C TRP A 158 2.36 12.70 -9.06
N ASP A 159 3.24 11.80 -9.51
CA ASP A 159 3.95 11.97 -10.78
C ASP A 159 3.04 11.94 -12.00
N TYR A 160 1.91 11.23 -11.89
CA TYR A 160 0.95 11.06 -12.99
C TYR A 160 -0.40 11.73 -12.73
N TYR A 161 -0.54 12.44 -11.61
CA TYR A 161 -1.83 13.01 -11.19
C TYR A 161 -2.50 13.87 -12.27
N ASP A 162 -1.75 14.74 -12.91
CA ASP A 162 -2.24 15.66 -13.93
C ASP A 162 -2.61 14.96 -15.27
N SER A 163 -2.21 13.69 -15.42
CA SER A 163 -2.57 12.86 -16.58
C SER A 163 -3.88 12.09 -16.38
N LEU A 164 -4.42 12.07 -15.16
CA LEU A 164 -5.57 11.25 -14.83
C LEU A 164 -6.88 11.90 -15.28
N LYS A 165 -7.77 11.08 -15.85
CA LYS A 165 -9.14 11.46 -16.22
C LYS A 165 -10.13 10.51 -15.56
N LEU A 166 -11.33 11.02 -15.28
CA LEU A 166 -12.36 10.24 -14.58
C LEU A 166 -12.73 8.97 -15.38
N ASN A 167 -12.58 7.82 -14.75
CA ASN A 167 -12.85 6.49 -15.29
C ASN A 167 -12.11 6.15 -16.61
N ASP A 168 -11.03 6.88 -16.92
CA ASP A 168 -10.18 6.61 -18.07
C ASP A 168 -8.87 6.00 -17.57
N PRO A 169 -8.59 4.70 -17.86
CA PRO A 169 -7.36 4.05 -17.41
C PRO A 169 -6.12 4.65 -18.06
N TYR A 170 -5.19 5.12 -17.26
CA TYR A 170 -3.88 5.61 -17.66
C TYR A 170 -2.83 4.53 -17.47
N ILE A 171 -2.23 4.06 -18.55
CA ILE A 171 -1.11 3.12 -18.51
C ILE A 171 0.17 3.94 -18.37
N ILE A 172 0.93 3.69 -17.31
CA ILE A 172 2.20 4.39 -17.08
C ILE A 172 3.16 4.02 -18.21
N PRO A 173 3.63 5.00 -18.99
CA PRO A 173 4.60 4.75 -20.05
C PRO A 173 5.97 4.39 -19.44
N ASP A 174 6.78 3.64 -20.19
CA ASP A 174 8.19 3.37 -19.91
C ASP A 174 8.51 2.70 -18.55
N ILE A 175 7.49 2.16 -17.88
CA ILE A 175 7.72 1.42 -16.62
C ILE A 175 8.21 -0.02 -16.84
N ASN A 176 8.29 -0.45 -18.10
CA ASN A 176 8.77 -1.78 -18.50
C ASN A 176 10.29 -1.88 -18.27
N GLY A 177 10.68 -1.96 -17.01
CA GLY A 177 12.09 -2.04 -16.61
C GLY A 177 12.34 -3.08 -15.56
N GLN A 178 13.50 -3.70 -15.67
CA GLN A 178 14.08 -4.46 -14.57
C GLN A 178 14.92 -3.51 -13.74
N PHE A 179 14.74 -3.56 -12.42
CA PHE A 179 15.61 -2.85 -11.49
C PHE A 179 16.15 -3.80 -10.43
N ASP A 180 17.33 -3.47 -9.94
CA ASP A 180 17.95 -4.19 -8.86
C ASP A 180 17.27 -3.84 -7.54
N MET A 181 17.01 -4.86 -6.71
CA MET A 181 16.44 -4.71 -5.38
C MET A 181 17.55 -4.60 -4.33
N ALA A 182 18.46 -3.65 -4.55
CA ALA A 182 19.54 -3.35 -3.61
C ALA A 182 20.26 -4.61 -3.11
N ASP A 183 20.95 -5.32 -4.00
CA ASP A 183 21.75 -6.55 -3.76
C ASP A 183 20.97 -7.84 -3.42
N ILE A 184 19.67 -7.75 -3.13
CA ILE A 184 18.89 -8.95 -2.76
C ILE A 184 18.16 -9.60 -3.95
N GLY A 185 18.21 -9.02 -5.14
CA GLY A 185 17.53 -9.61 -6.29
C GLY A 185 17.14 -8.62 -7.37
N LYS A 186 16.17 -9.01 -8.19
CA LYS A 186 15.68 -8.23 -9.32
C LYS A 186 14.16 -8.22 -9.32
N TYR A 187 13.60 -7.08 -9.68
CA TYR A 187 12.18 -6.91 -9.90
C TYR A 187 11.92 -6.32 -11.28
N SER A 188 10.90 -6.83 -11.97
CA SER A 188 10.52 -6.32 -13.29
C SER A 188 9.05 -5.99 -13.30
N HIS A 189 8.74 -4.73 -13.54
CA HIS A 189 7.38 -4.33 -13.87
C HIS A 189 7.07 -4.66 -15.32
N ASN A 190 5.85 -5.16 -15.57
CA ASN A 190 5.36 -5.37 -16.92
C ASN A 190 4.35 -4.26 -17.29
N LYS A 191 3.32 -4.09 -16.49
CA LYS A 191 2.27 -3.11 -16.76
C LYS A 191 1.73 -2.53 -15.47
N ILE A 192 1.77 -1.21 -15.35
CA ILE A 192 1.08 -0.49 -14.28
C ILE A 192 0.02 0.43 -14.90
N MET A 193 -1.16 0.39 -14.31
CA MET A 193 -2.30 1.18 -14.73
C MET A 193 -2.84 1.96 -13.53
N LEU A 194 -3.09 3.25 -13.73
CA LEU A 194 -3.76 4.13 -12.79
C LEU A 194 -5.14 4.50 -13.34
N CYS A 195 -6.08 4.78 -12.45
CA CYS A 195 -7.40 5.24 -12.86
C CYS A 195 -8.03 6.12 -11.77
N TRP A 196 -8.34 7.36 -12.09
CA TRP A 196 -9.15 8.18 -11.21
C TRP A 196 -10.61 7.72 -11.23
N LYS A 197 -11.13 7.25 -10.10
CA LYS A 197 -12.47 6.64 -9.97
C LYS A 197 -13.55 7.60 -9.51
N GLY A 198 -13.18 8.70 -8.91
CA GLY A 198 -14.13 9.64 -8.35
C GLY A 198 -13.57 10.40 -7.16
N ILE A 199 -14.46 10.85 -6.31
CA ILE A 199 -14.14 11.63 -5.11
C ILE A 199 -14.73 10.92 -3.90
N SER A 200 -13.95 10.85 -2.83
CA SER A 200 -14.36 10.36 -1.51
C SER A 200 -13.99 11.39 -0.45
N GLU A 201 -14.47 11.20 0.75
CA GLU A 201 -14.13 12.03 1.92
C GLU A 201 -13.48 11.15 2.98
N VAL A 202 -12.32 11.56 3.46
CA VAL A 202 -11.59 10.90 4.54
C VAL A 202 -10.90 11.97 5.38
N ASN A 203 -10.92 11.85 6.71
CA ASN A 203 -10.36 12.82 7.65
C ASN A 203 -10.84 14.26 7.41
N ASP A 204 -12.14 14.44 7.06
CA ASP A 204 -12.75 15.73 6.70
C ASP A 204 -12.12 16.41 5.45
N GLU A 205 -11.37 15.64 4.63
CA GLU A 205 -10.78 16.08 3.37
C GLU A 205 -11.45 15.40 2.18
N LEU A 206 -11.80 16.21 1.15
CA LEU A 206 -12.22 15.67 -0.15
C LEU A 206 -10.99 15.16 -0.90
N CYS A 207 -11.03 13.90 -1.30
CA CYS A 207 -9.91 13.22 -1.94
C CYS A 207 -10.30 12.69 -3.32
N ALA A 208 -9.38 12.79 -4.27
CA ALA A 208 -9.42 11.99 -5.48
C ALA A 208 -9.17 10.52 -5.11
N VAL A 209 -10.01 9.62 -5.64
CA VAL A 209 -9.87 8.17 -5.50
C VAL A 209 -9.07 7.66 -6.69
N VAL A 210 -7.80 7.34 -6.48
CA VAL A 210 -6.90 6.84 -7.52
C VAL A 210 -6.66 5.35 -7.31
N ASP A 211 -7.26 4.53 -8.19
CA ASP A 211 -6.97 3.10 -8.22
C ASP A 211 -5.70 2.84 -9.02
N PHE A 212 -4.94 1.85 -8.58
CA PHE A 212 -3.78 1.34 -9.31
C PHE A 212 -3.81 -0.19 -9.42
N THR A 213 -3.21 -0.70 -10.49
CA THR A 213 -3.06 -2.15 -10.72
C THR A 213 -1.73 -2.40 -11.40
N ALA A 214 -0.95 -3.35 -10.89
CA ALA A 214 0.28 -3.85 -11.51
C ALA A 214 0.17 -5.35 -11.68
N ILE A 215 0.36 -5.84 -12.90
CA ILE A 215 0.18 -7.24 -13.26
C ILE A 215 1.42 -7.80 -13.94
N ASP A 216 1.57 -9.13 -13.83
CA ASP A 216 2.64 -9.90 -14.47
C ASP A 216 4.05 -9.41 -14.13
N ASN A 217 4.24 -8.85 -12.92
CA ASN A 217 5.56 -8.47 -12.44
C ASN A 217 6.38 -9.73 -12.16
N LYS A 218 7.67 -9.68 -12.46
CA LYS A 218 8.60 -10.77 -12.14
C LYS A 218 9.45 -10.39 -10.94
N ILE A 219 9.65 -11.34 -10.05
CA ILE A 219 10.48 -11.20 -8.86
C ILE A 219 11.49 -12.33 -8.81
N GLU A 220 12.75 -11.98 -8.58
CA GLU A 220 13.85 -12.91 -8.36
C GLU A 220 14.63 -12.40 -7.14
N LEU A 221 14.69 -13.19 -6.07
CA LEU A 221 15.50 -12.86 -4.89
C LEU A 221 16.63 -13.85 -4.77
N ASN A 222 17.82 -13.34 -4.49
CA ASN A 222 19.04 -14.11 -4.29
C ASN A 222 19.67 -13.69 -2.96
N MET A 223 19.49 -14.50 -1.96
CA MET A 223 20.03 -14.26 -0.62
C MET A 223 20.91 -15.45 -0.22
N ASP A 224 21.79 -15.27 0.77
CA ASP A 224 22.79 -16.25 1.16
C ASP A 224 22.27 -17.69 1.30
N GLN A 225 21.05 -17.87 1.80
CA GLN A 225 20.47 -19.19 2.07
C GLN A 225 19.23 -19.51 1.25
N ILE A 226 18.63 -18.54 0.58
CA ILE A 226 17.33 -18.70 -0.09
C ILE A 226 17.36 -17.98 -1.42
N ASN A 227 17.05 -18.73 -2.49
CA ASN A 227 16.77 -18.15 -3.79
C ASN A 227 15.28 -18.30 -4.10
N THR A 228 14.66 -17.25 -4.61
CA THR A 228 13.27 -17.32 -5.06
C THR A 228 13.12 -16.73 -6.44
N ARG A 229 12.18 -17.25 -7.20
CA ARG A 229 11.73 -16.66 -8.45
C ARG A 229 10.24 -16.84 -8.61
N GLY A 230 9.58 -15.85 -9.17
CA GLY A 230 8.13 -15.95 -9.31
C GLY A 230 7.50 -14.75 -9.99
N THR A 231 6.20 -14.65 -9.81
CA THR A 231 5.39 -13.55 -10.30
C THR A 231 4.60 -12.94 -9.16
N GLU A 232 4.40 -11.64 -9.27
CA GLU A 232 3.60 -10.84 -8.36
C GLU A 232 2.60 -9.99 -9.13
N GLN A 233 1.44 -9.81 -8.54
CA GLN A 233 0.47 -8.79 -8.94
C GLN A 233 0.00 -8.03 -7.71
N TYR A 234 -0.26 -6.74 -7.86
CA TYR A 234 -0.81 -5.94 -6.78
C TYR A 234 -1.77 -4.89 -7.32
N TRP A 235 -2.70 -4.48 -6.49
CA TRP A 235 -3.70 -3.46 -6.79
C TRP A 235 -4.12 -2.74 -5.51
N GLY A 236 -4.71 -1.59 -5.67
CA GLY A 236 -5.15 -0.83 -4.52
C GLY A 236 -5.73 0.51 -4.87
N THR A 237 -5.89 1.35 -3.85
CA THR A 237 -6.48 2.67 -3.95
C THR A 237 -5.69 3.65 -3.11
N ILE A 238 -5.47 4.85 -3.64
CA ILE A 238 -4.86 5.97 -2.94
C ILE A 238 -5.88 7.10 -2.89
N LEU A 239 -6.09 7.67 -1.70
CA LEU A 239 -6.93 8.83 -1.49
C LEU A 239 -6.05 10.07 -1.38
N VAL A 240 -6.08 10.91 -2.41
CA VAL A 240 -5.24 12.11 -2.55
C VAL A 240 -6.08 13.34 -2.30
N SER A 241 -5.76 14.15 -1.28
CA SER A 241 -6.49 15.38 -0.96
C SER A 241 -6.53 16.31 -2.18
N LEU A 242 -7.73 16.74 -2.56
CA LEU A 242 -7.93 17.71 -3.65
C LEU A 242 -7.38 19.09 -3.32
N LYS A 243 -7.24 19.40 -2.04
CA LYS A 243 -6.78 20.69 -1.54
C LYS A 243 -5.26 20.75 -1.36
N THR A 244 -4.71 19.74 -0.67
CA THR A 244 -3.30 19.74 -0.27
C THR A 244 -2.42 18.84 -1.11
N LYS A 245 -3.02 17.94 -1.91
CA LYS A 245 -2.35 16.86 -2.65
C LYS A 245 -1.69 15.81 -1.76
N ASN A 246 -1.87 15.88 -0.46
CA ASN A 246 -1.35 14.87 0.45
C ASN A 246 -2.07 13.53 0.24
N ILE A 247 -1.37 12.45 0.45
CA ILE A 247 -1.99 11.14 0.61
C ILE A 247 -2.69 11.13 1.98
N GLU A 248 -4.01 10.98 2.01
CA GLU A 248 -4.75 10.88 3.27
C GLU A 248 -4.85 9.43 3.73
N GLN A 249 -4.98 8.52 2.78
CA GLN A 249 -4.99 7.08 3.00
C GLN A 249 -4.53 6.35 1.72
N ALA A 250 -3.88 5.20 1.89
CA ALA A 250 -3.65 4.26 0.80
C ALA A 250 -3.83 2.83 1.28
N VAL A 251 -4.34 1.98 0.40
CA VAL A 251 -4.44 0.53 0.64
C VAL A 251 -3.89 -0.21 -0.58
N MET A 252 -3.20 -1.33 -0.33
CA MET A 252 -2.71 -2.21 -1.38
C MET A 252 -2.96 -3.67 -0.99
N TYR A 253 -3.39 -4.44 -1.97
CA TYR A 253 -3.50 -5.88 -1.91
C TYR A 253 -2.56 -6.47 -2.95
N GLY A 254 -1.90 -7.57 -2.63
CA GLY A 254 -1.01 -8.24 -3.55
C GLY A 254 -1.03 -9.74 -3.40
N GLY A 255 -0.61 -10.42 -4.43
CA GLY A 255 -0.42 -11.86 -4.43
C GLY A 255 0.83 -12.23 -5.22
N ALA A 256 1.73 -12.98 -4.60
CA ALA A 256 2.91 -13.54 -5.24
C ALA A 256 2.86 -15.07 -5.20
N ILE A 257 3.34 -15.69 -6.27
CA ILE A 257 3.62 -17.13 -6.32
C ILE A 257 5.09 -17.28 -6.65
N GLN A 258 5.82 -17.94 -5.78
CA GLN A 258 7.28 -18.05 -5.88
C GLN A 258 7.74 -19.49 -5.70
N GLU A 259 8.62 -19.94 -6.59
CA GLU A 259 9.46 -21.11 -6.36
C GLU A 259 10.57 -20.71 -5.38
N VAL A 260 10.76 -21.50 -4.34
CA VAL A 260 11.75 -21.28 -3.29
C VAL A 260 12.76 -22.42 -3.30
N GLU A 261 14.02 -22.07 -3.35
CA GLU A 261 15.16 -22.97 -3.21
C GLU A 261 15.97 -22.58 -1.97
N VAL A 262 16.11 -23.52 -1.04
CA VAL A 262 16.89 -23.32 0.20
C VAL A 262 18.21 -24.06 0.06
N ASN A 263 19.32 -23.39 0.30
CA ASN A 263 20.66 -23.99 0.25
C ASN A 263 20.74 -25.18 1.22
N GLY A 264 21.18 -26.33 0.69
CA GLY A 264 21.28 -27.59 1.45
C GLY A 264 19.99 -28.44 1.45
N MET A 265 18.88 -27.95 0.95
CA MET A 265 17.69 -28.75 0.66
C MET A 265 17.71 -29.27 -0.77
N LYS A 266 17.28 -30.51 -0.97
CA LYS A 266 17.25 -31.14 -2.30
C LYS A 266 16.06 -30.68 -3.15
N ASP A 267 14.94 -30.45 -2.50
CA ASP A 267 13.68 -30.18 -3.18
C ASP A 267 13.34 -28.69 -3.09
N LYS A 268 12.84 -28.17 -4.20
CA LYS A 268 12.25 -26.83 -4.29
C LYS A 268 10.77 -26.92 -3.90
N PHE A 269 10.25 -25.85 -3.37
CA PHE A 269 8.84 -25.77 -3.03
C PHE A 269 8.24 -24.46 -3.53
N LEU A 270 6.92 -24.42 -3.61
CA LEU A 270 6.19 -23.24 -4.06
C LEU A 270 5.45 -22.62 -2.88
N ILE A 271 5.58 -21.32 -2.75
CA ILE A 271 4.87 -20.53 -1.75
C ILE A 271 3.95 -19.55 -2.48
N LYS A 272 2.73 -19.41 -1.96
CA LYS A 272 1.83 -18.31 -2.28
C LYS A 272 1.83 -17.33 -1.12
N THR A 273 2.14 -16.08 -1.38
CA THR A 273 2.05 -14.99 -0.39
C THR A 273 0.91 -14.06 -0.77
N ILE A 274 -0.01 -13.81 0.16
CA ILE A 274 -0.99 -12.74 0.07
C ILE A 274 -0.49 -11.59 0.92
N ARG A 275 -0.58 -10.37 0.39
CA ARG A 275 -0.12 -9.16 1.03
C ARG A 275 -1.26 -8.16 1.15
N GLU A 276 -1.40 -7.57 2.32
CA GLU A 276 -2.33 -6.48 2.63
C GLU A 276 -1.52 -5.34 3.25
N LEU A 277 -1.68 -4.15 2.74
CA LEU A 277 -0.95 -2.97 3.18
C LEU A 277 -1.89 -1.80 3.36
N GLU A 278 -1.75 -1.09 4.46
CA GLU A 278 -2.44 0.16 4.77
C GLU A 278 -1.45 1.27 5.11
N VAL A 279 -1.72 2.46 4.60
CA VAL A 279 -1.07 3.72 4.98
C VAL A 279 -2.16 4.68 5.42
N ASN A 280 -2.08 5.15 6.65
CA ASN A 280 -3.00 6.11 7.21
C ASN A 280 -2.24 7.34 7.67
N LYS A 281 -2.67 8.53 7.24
CA LYS A 281 -2.15 9.78 7.74
C LYS A 281 -2.54 9.95 9.21
N ILE A 282 -1.58 10.31 10.04
CA ILE A 282 -1.76 10.60 11.46
C ILE A 282 -1.95 12.11 11.60
N GLN A 283 -2.95 12.50 12.36
CA GLN A 283 -3.23 13.92 12.65
C GLN A 283 -2.19 14.56 13.57
#